data_106482e2b11e224f01ccd376e0b97ff6
#
_entry.id   106482e2b11e224f01ccd376e0b97ff6
#
_cell.length_a   1.000
_cell.length_b   1.000
_cell.length_c   1.000
_cell.angle_alpha   90.00
_cell.angle_beta   90.00
_cell.angle_gamma   90.00
#
_symmetry.space_group_name_H-M   'P 1'
#
loop_
_entity.id
_entity.type
_entity.pdbx_description
1 polymer ?
#
loop_
_entity_poly.entity_id
_entity_poly.type
_entity_poly.pdbx_seq_one_letter_code
_entity_poly.pdbx_strand_id
1 'polypeptide(L)'
;MDLVIKNCRFVDKPGEFYIKVDEGKIVDISKTPIKADEIIDIENNYILPGFIDPHIHFRDPGLTQKENFKTGSLSAANGGFTTVFDMPNTLPKTNTYKALKEKIKIAESKSVVNFELLVGTNTLEEMEKMMTLNPIAFKIFMDLESDESLEENFHNLSLLKEKTNYTGIVATHCEKKSIVEKETSRLKEKDENKAIDYSYARPAMSEDKSVKQAIELARVNNLSLHICHLSSRKSLSLAKNASKKQAVSWEFTPHHLLLDNSAYNIYGTFLKTNPPLREKEDSINIDDLDETSIIGTDHAPHTMEDKQKGVWNSSPGIPNLETVVPLLLTEVNKGNIDLKIIPKIFSENASKIYDLENKGKIAIGNDADFTVIDLKREGTFNIEEFETKAEYSPFDGLNYIGMPIMTIVNGKTVMNKI
;
A
#
# COMPACT_ATOMS: atom_id res chain seq x y z
N MET A 1 24.85 -16.74 10.01
CA MET A 1 25.50 -17.07 8.72
C MET A 1 25.83 -15.78 8.02
N ASP A 2 27.13 -15.54 7.80
CA ASP A 2 27.62 -14.30 7.21
C ASP A 2 27.28 -14.25 5.71
N LEU A 3 26.53 -13.25 5.28
CA LEU A 3 26.22 -12.98 3.88
C LEU A 3 26.87 -11.67 3.45
N VAL A 4 27.41 -11.63 2.23
CA VAL A 4 27.83 -10.39 1.56
C VAL A 4 27.06 -10.23 0.26
N ILE A 5 26.42 -9.08 0.09
CA ILE A 5 25.87 -8.64 -1.19
C ILE A 5 26.90 -7.73 -1.83
N LYS A 6 27.38 -8.07 -3.03
CA LYS A 6 28.43 -7.34 -3.74
C LYS A 6 27.93 -6.69 -5.03
N ASN A 7 28.77 -5.77 -5.55
CA ASN A 7 28.49 -5.00 -6.76
C ASN A 7 27.19 -4.20 -6.65
N CYS A 8 26.94 -3.65 -5.45
CA CYS A 8 25.75 -2.86 -5.13
C CYS A 8 25.89 -1.42 -5.63
N ARG A 9 24.90 -0.91 -6.35
CA ARG A 9 24.81 0.53 -6.68
C ARG A 9 23.75 1.17 -5.79
N PHE A 10 24.09 2.29 -5.16
CA PHE A 10 23.13 3.12 -4.45
C PHE A 10 22.62 4.24 -5.35
N VAL A 11 21.39 4.68 -5.12
CA VAL A 11 20.77 5.76 -5.91
C VAL A 11 21.42 7.12 -5.63
N ASP A 12 21.86 7.33 -4.38
CA ASP A 12 22.36 8.61 -3.85
C ASP A 12 23.88 8.69 -3.74
N LYS A 13 24.61 7.58 -3.96
CA LYS A 13 26.07 7.48 -3.78
C LYS A 13 26.76 6.88 -5.01
N PRO A 14 27.80 7.51 -5.54
CA PRO A 14 28.55 6.95 -6.66
C PRO A 14 29.46 5.81 -6.24
N GLY A 15 29.61 4.83 -7.15
CA GLY A 15 30.50 3.69 -7.00
C GLY A 15 29.78 2.41 -6.63
N GLU A 16 30.58 1.36 -6.47
CA GLU A 16 30.13 0.02 -6.12
C GLU A 16 30.37 -0.22 -4.63
N PHE A 17 29.45 -0.97 -4.02
CA PHE A 17 29.48 -1.24 -2.59
C PHE A 17 29.31 -2.74 -2.31
N TYR A 18 29.79 -3.12 -1.14
CA TYR A 18 29.59 -4.41 -0.49
C TYR A 18 28.78 -4.17 0.78
N ILE A 19 27.75 -4.97 0.99
CA ILE A 19 26.91 -4.93 2.19
C ILE A 19 27.07 -6.26 2.90
N LYS A 20 27.55 -6.23 4.15
CA LYS A 20 27.65 -7.41 5.00
C LYS A 20 26.40 -7.52 5.87
N VAL A 21 25.85 -8.71 5.90
CA VAL A 21 24.68 -9.07 6.69
C VAL A 21 25.05 -10.20 7.64
N ASP A 22 24.67 -10.09 8.91
CA ASP A 22 24.77 -11.14 9.90
C ASP A 22 23.51 -11.16 10.77
N GLU A 23 22.97 -12.35 11.04
CA GLU A 23 21.74 -12.56 11.82
C GLU A 23 20.57 -11.68 11.36
N GLY A 24 20.44 -11.46 10.03
CA GLY A 24 19.37 -10.65 9.45
C GLY A 24 19.53 -9.13 9.60
N LYS A 25 20.69 -8.65 10.08
CA LYS A 25 21.02 -7.23 10.25
C LYS A 25 22.16 -6.82 9.34
N ILE A 26 22.15 -5.56 8.93
CA ILE A 26 23.25 -4.92 8.20
C ILE A 26 24.35 -4.61 9.21
N VAL A 27 25.54 -5.23 9.07
CA VAL A 27 26.67 -5.07 10.00
C VAL A 27 27.82 -4.26 9.41
N ASP A 28 27.94 -4.17 8.08
CA ASP A 28 28.95 -3.35 7.42
C ASP A 28 28.51 -2.92 6.02
N ILE A 29 28.98 -1.74 5.57
CA ILE A 29 28.79 -1.19 4.23
C ILE A 29 30.13 -0.61 3.78
N SER A 30 30.75 -1.21 2.76
CA SER A 30 32.13 -0.90 2.35
C SER A 30 32.24 -0.71 0.84
N LYS A 31 33.26 0.07 0.40
CA LYS A 31 33.70 0.14 -1.00
C LYS A 31 34.81 -0.89 -1.31
N THR A 32 35.33 -1.56 -0.31
CA THR A 32 36.33 -2.62 -0.45
C THR A 32 35.70 -3.98 -0.23
N PRO A 33 36.20 -5.03 -0.91
CA PRO A 33 35.66 -6.38 -0.75
C PRO A 33 35.66 -6.86 0.70
N ILE A 34 34.54 -7.45 1.12
CA ILE A 34 34.35 -8.06 2.43
C ILE A 34 34.29 -9.59 2.24
N LYS A 35 34.89 -10.35 3.16
CA LYS A 35 34.76 -11.81 3.17
C LYS A 35 33.52 -12.25 3.93
N ALA A 36 32.85 -13.28 3.42
CA ALA A 36 31.72 -13.95 4.05
C ALA A 36 31.64 -15.41 3.62
N ASP A 37 30.80 -16.18 4.31
CA ASP A 37 30.51 -17.58 3.98
C ASP A 37 29.67 -17.69 2.70
N GLU A 38 28.72 -16.75 2.52
CA GLU A 38 27.84 -16.64 1.36
C GLU A 38 28.03 -15.30 0.64
N ILE A 39 28.01 -15.31 -0.67
CA ILE A 39 28.13 -14.11 -1.50
C ILE A 39 27.03 -14.10 -2.55
N ILE A 40 26.25 -13.00 -2.56
CA ILE A 40 25.29 -12.70 -3.61
C ILE A 40 25.87 -11.57 -4.47
N ASP A 41 25.98 -11.82 -5.77
CA ASP A 41 26.36 -10.82 -6.77
C ASP A 41 25.12 -10.23 -7.43
N ILE A 42 24.87 -8.93 -7.28
CA ILE A 42 23.75 -8.26 -7.91
C ILE A 42 24.13 -7.55 -9.22
N GLU A 43 25.28 -7.89 -9.82
CA GLU A 43 25.67 -7.52 -11.18
C GLU A 43 25.58 -6.02 -11.49
N ASN A 44 25.99 -5.16 -10.54
CA ASN A 44 25.91 -3.69 -10.65
C ASN A 44 24.48 -3.13 -10.78
N ASN A 45 23.49 -3.86 -10.34
CA ASN A 45 22.12 -3.36 -10.22
C ASN A 45 21.97 -2.44 -9.01
N TYR A 46 20.89 -1.68 -8.98
CA TYR A 46 20.59 -0.82 -7.83
C TYR A 46 20.01 -1.63 -6.68
N ILE A 47 20.57 -1.40 -5.47
CA ILE A 47 20.01 -1.91 -4.22
C ILE A 47 19.33 -0.77 -3.46
N LEU A 48 18.10 -1.00 -3.05
CA LEU A 48 17.27 -0.05 -2.31
C LEU A 48 16.86 -0.66 -0.97
N PRO A 49 16.48 0.17 0.03
CA PRO A 49 15.79 -0.36 1.20
C PRO A 49 14.59 -1.19 0.76
N GLY A 50 14.32 -2.27 1.46
CA GLY A 50 13.16 -3.10 1.17
C GLY A 50 11.88 -2.28 1.11
N PHE A 51 11.09 -2.47 0.06
CA PHE A 51 9.86 -1.72 -0.13
C PHE A 51 8.81 -2.10 0.90
N ILE A 52 8.03 -1.11 1.35
CA ILE A 52 6.97 -1.21 2.34
C ILE A 52 5.67 -0.80 1.67
N ASP A 53 4.69 -1.69 1.65
CA ASP A 53 3.34 -1.38 1.19
C ASP A 53 2.40 -1.23 2.39
N PRO A 54 1.96 -0.01 2.71
CA PRO A 54 1.11 0.24 3.88
C PRO A 54 -0.36 -0.10 3.65
N HIS A 55 -0.74 -0.64 2.47
CA HIS A 55 -2.14 -0.86 2.12
C HIS A 55 -2.37 -2.05 1.20
N ILE A 56 -2.66 -3.22 1.81
CA ILE A 56 -3.01 -4.43 1.06
C ILE A 56 -4.21 -5.17 1.68
N HIS A 57 -4.81 -6.05 0.91
CA HIS A 57 -5.95 -6.89 1.31
C HIS A 57 -5.70 -8.36 0.95
N PHE A 58 -5.05 -9.10 1.84
CA PHE A 58 -4.78 -10.54 1.62
C PHE A 58 -5.99 -11.44 1.88
N ARG A 59 -7.12 -10.87 2.27
CA ARG A 59 -8.40 -11.59 2.33
C ARG A 59 -8.43 -12.79 3.31
N ASP A 60 -7.38 -13.04 4.05
CA ASP A 60 -7.22 -14.17 4.97
C ASP A 60 -7.29 -13.68 6.44
N PRO A 61 -8.20 -14.20 7.25
CA PRO A 61 -9.11 -15.32 7.04
C PRO A 61 -10.42 -14.99 6.29
N GLY A 62 -11.10 -16.05 5.86
CA GLY A 62 -12.51 -16.05 5.50
C GLY A 62 -12.85 -15.74 4.04
N LEU A 63 -11.89 -15.20 3.26
CA LEU A 63 -12.07 -14.86 1.84
C LEU A 63 -10.90 -15.42 1.00
N THR A 64 -10.33 -16.55 1.42
CA THR A 64 -9.09 -17.12 0.87
C THR A 64 -9.20 -17.60 -0.58
N GLN A 65 -10.41 -17.71 -1.13
CA GLN A 65 -10.61 -17.91 -2.56
C GLN A 65 -10.18 -16.71 -3.42
N LYS A 66 -10.15 -15.49 -2.83
CA LYS A 66 -9.74 -14.25 -3.52
C LYS A 66 -8.24 -14.02 -3.42
N GLU A 67 -7.68 -14.24 -2.23
CA GLU A 67 -6.26 -14.13 -1.90
C GLU A 67 -6.00 -14.72 -0.51
N ASN A 68 -4.74 -15.02 -0.18
CA ASN A 68 -4.33 -15.40 1.17
C ASN A 68 -2.90 -14.93 1.47
N PHE A 69 -2.45 -15.04 2.74
CA PHE A 69 -1.12 -14.61 3.14
C PHE A 69 0.02 -15.30 2.37
N LYS A 70 -0.14 -16.55 1.91
CA LYS A 70 0.90 -17.25 1.15
C LYS A 70 1.06 -16.64 -0.25
N THR A 71 0.00 -16.63 -1.05
CA THR A 71 0.04 -16.13 -2.44
C THR A 71 0.23 -14.63 -2.50
N GLY A 72 -0.45 -13.87 -1.63
CA GLY A 72 -0.27 -12.42 -1.55
C GLY A 72 1.15 -12.01 -1.12
N SER A 73 1.78 -12.72 -0.18
CA SER A 73 3.16 -12.41 0.20
C SER A 73 4.20 -12.82 -0.85
N LEU A 74 3.94 -13.86 -1.65
CA LEU A 74 4.74 -14.18 -2.82
C LEU A 74 4.59 -13.09 -3.90
N SER A 75 3.37 -12.62 -4.14
CA SER A 75 3.10 -11.48 -5.02
C SER A 75 3.82 -10.21 -4.54
N ALA A 76 3.83 -9.96 -3.22
CA ALA A 76 4.59 -8.86 -2.63
C ALA A 76 6.10 -9.00 -2.87
N ALA A 77 6.66 -10.19 -2.61
CA ALA A 77 8.08 -10.48 -2.87
C ALA A 77 8.43 -10.29 -4.36
N ASN A 78 7.58 -10.76 -5.29
CA ASN A 78 7.76 -10.58 -6.74
C ASN A 78 7.72 -9.10 -7.14
N GLY A 79 6.91 -8.30 -6.46
CA GLY A 79 6.82 -6.85 -6.63
C GLY A 79 7.95 -6.05 -5.97
N GLY A 80 8.86 -6.71 -5.22
CA GLY A 80 9.96 -6.05 -4.52
C GLY A 80 9.63 -5.62 -3.09
N PHE A 81 8.45 -5.94 -2.56
CA PHE A 81 8.05 -5.58 -1.21
C PHE A 81 8.59 -6.56 -0.18
N THR A 82 9.22 -6.04 0.86
CA THR A 82 9.75 -6.79 2.00
C THR A 82 8.84 -6.71 3.22
N THR A 83 7.93 -5.73 3.24
CA THR A 83 6.99 -5.50 4.34
C THR A 83 5.64 -5.05 3.77
N VAL A 84 4.55 -5.61 4.29
CA VAL A 84 3.19 -5.28 3.86
C VAL A 84 2.28 -5.05 5.07
N PHE A 85 1.29 -4.15 4.94
CA PHE A 85 0.31 -3.88 5.99
C PHE A 85 -1.07 -4.34 5.55
N ASP A 86 -1.59 -5.39 6.19
CA ASP A 86 -2.87 -5.96 5.79
C ASP A 86 -4.06 -5.33 6.52
N MET A 87 -5.08 -4.99 5.74
CA MET A 87 -6.27 -4.28 6.17
C MET A 87 -7.27 -5.18 6.93
N PRO A 88 -8.15 -4.60 7.79
CA PRO A 88 -9.00 -5.36 8.71
C PRO A 88 -10.28 -5.94 8.11
N ASN A 89 -10.55 -5.76 6.81
CA ASN A 89 -11.81 -6.14 6.15
C ASN A 89 -11.86 -7.63 5.72
N THR A 90 -11.51 -8.50 6.64
CA THR A 90 -11.57 -9.98 6.54
C THR A 90 -12.90 -10.54 7.08
N LEU A 91 -13.08 -11.86 7.08
CA LEU A 91 -14.20 -12.56 7.69
C LEU A 91 -13.69 -13.61 8.72
N PRO A 92 -13.84 -13.37 10.04
CA PRO A 92 -14.42 -12.17 10.65
C PRO A 92 -13.58 -10.91 10.41
N LYS A 93 -14.18 -9.72 10.58
CA LYS A 93 -13.43 -8.45 10.58
C LYS A 93 -12.36 -8.48 11.69
N THR A 94 -11.18 -7.93 11.39
CA THR A 94 -10.09 -7.83 12.38
C THR A 94 -10.29 -6.59 13.26
N ASN A 95 -11.31 -6.63 14.11
CA ASN A 95 -11.66 -5.56 15.05
C ASN A 95 -11.94 -6.05 16.47
N THR A 96 -11.49 -7.26 16.81
CA THR A 96 -11.50 -7.82 18.15
C THR A 96 -10.15 -8.46 18.47
N TYR A 97 -9.81 -8.53 19.75
CA TYR A 97 -8.59 -9.21 20.23
C TYR A 97 -8.48 -10.65 19.70
N LYS A 98 -9.59 -11.39 19.72
CA LYS A 98 -9.63 -12.78 19.23
C LYS A 98 -9.33 -12.86 17.74
N ALA A 99 -9.97 -12.02 16.91
CA ALA A 99 -9.77 -12.01 15.47
C ALA A 99 -8.33 -11.57 15.12
N LEU A 100 -7.79 -10.55 15.77
CA LEU A 100 -6.42 -10.10 15.59
C LEU A 100 -5.42 -11.20 15.94
N LYS A 101 -5.57 -11.85 17.10
CA LYS A 101 -4.68 -12.93 17.53
C LYS A 101 -4.69 -14.13 16.57
N GLU A 102 -5.85 -14.47 16.01
CA GLU A 102 -5.98 -15.51 15.00
C GLU A 102 -5.30 -15.12 13.69
N LYS A 103 -5.53 -13.90 13.23
CA LYS A 103 -4.91 -13.38 12.00
C LYS A 103 -3.38 -13.30 12.08
N ILE A 104 -2.82 -12.88 13.24
CA ILE A 104 -1.37 -12.92 13.48
C ILE A 104 -0.82 -14.33 13.26
N LYS A 105 -1.43 -15.36 13.88
CA LYS A 105 -0.98 -16.75 13.72
C LYS A 105 -1.03 -17.23 12.25
N ILE A 106 -2.08 -16.83 11.53
CA ILE A 106 -2.21 -17.17 10.10
C ILE A 106 -1.08 -16.51 9.31
N ALA A 107 -0.83 -15.22 9.52
CA ALA A 107 0.21 -14.46 8.85
C ALA A 107 1.60 -15.03 9.14
N GLU A 108 1.95 -15.28 10.41
CA GLU A 108 3.21 -15.90 10.84
C GLU A 108 3.47 -17.25 10.17
N SER A 109 2.41 -18.04 9.94
CA SER A 109 2.55 -19.37 9.36
C SER A 109 2.67 -19.40 7.84
N LYS A 110 2.31 -18.32 7.14
CA LYS A 110 2.17 -18.31 5.67
C LYS A 110 2.99 -17.25 4.96
N SER A 111 3.22 -16.08 5.60
CA SER A 111 3.88 -14.97 4.93
C SER A 111 5.36 -15.24 4.70
N VAL A 112 5.86 -14.92 3.51
CA VAL A 112 7.28 -14.95 3.16
C VAL A 112 7.95 -13.57 3.28
N VAL A 113 7.16 -12.52 3.51
CA VAL A 113 7.64 -11.16 3.78
C VAL A 113 7.21 -10.71 5.18
N ASN A 114 7.82 -9.66 5.70
CA ASN A 114 7.38 -9.05 6.95
C ASN A 114 5.95 -8.52 6.79
N PHE A 115 5.17 -8.57 7.87
CA PHE A 115 3.80 -8.06 7.84
C PHE A 115 3.48 -7.24 9.08
N GLU A 116 2.62 -6.27 8.91
CA GLU A 116 1.95 -5.52 9.95
C GLU A 116 0.43 -5.62 9.76
N LEU A 117 -0.33 -5.46 10.81
CA LEU A 117 -1.78 -5.56 10.75
C LEU A 117 -2.45 -4.26 11.21
N LEU A 118 -3.32 -3.72 10.35
CA LEU A 118 -4.27 -2.72 10.78
C LEU A 118 -5.50 -3.39 11.38
N VAL A 119 -6.12 -2.72 12.35
CA VAL A 119 -7.34 -3.18 13.02
C VAL A 119 -8.49 -2.18 12.83
N GLY A 120 -9.70 -2.69 12.81
CA GLY A 120 -10.90 -1.84 12.83
C GLY A 120 -11.20 -1.33 14.24
N THR A 121 -11.95 -0.24 14.34
CA THR A 121 -12.45 0.31 15.61
C THR A 121 -13.49 -0.59 16.24
N ASN A 122 -13.61 -0.51 17.57
CA ASN A 122 -14.56 -1.23 18.42
C ASN A 122 -14.76 -0.42 19.71
N THR A 123 -15.38 -1.01 20.74
CA THR A 123 -15.42 -0.41 22.07
C THR A 123 -14.02 -0.14 22.60
N LEU A 124 -13.87 0.90 23.43
CA LEU A 124 -12.57 1.27 23.99
C LEU A 124 -11.90 0.09 24.72
N GLU A 125 -12.69 -0.68 25.52
CA GLU A 125 -12.19 -1.86 26.23
C GLU A 125 -11.61 -2.92 25.28
N GLU A 126 -12.27 -3.18 24.15
CA GLU A 126 -11.80 -4.15 23.18
C GLU A 126 -10.54 -3.64 22.46
N MET A 127 -10.49 -2.35 22.15
CA MET A 127 -9.31 -1.73 21.55
C MET A 127 -8.10 -1.74 22.51
N GLU A 128 -8.30 -1.50 23.82
CA GLU A 128 -7.26 -1.65 24.84
C GLU A 128 -6.70 -3.09 24.87
N LYS A 129 -7.55 -4.11 24.73
CA LYS A 129 -7.10 -5.51 24.60
C LYS A 129 -6.31 -5.74 23.32
N MET A 130 -6.77 -5.21 22.18
CA MET A 130 -6.04 -5.35 20.91
C MET A 130 -4.65 -4.72 20.96
N MET A 131 -4.47 -3.59 21.67
CA MET A 131 -3.16 -2.95 21.83
C MET A 131 -2.11 -3.85 22.51
N THR A 132 -2.50 -4.86 23.27
CA THR A 132 -1.55 -5.85 23.85
C THR A 132 -0.91 -6.76 22.77
N LEU A 133 -1.43 -6.73 21.56
CA LEU A 133 -0.91 -7.45 20.39
C LEU A 133 -0.20 -6.52 19.38
N ASN A 134 -0.01 -5.25 19.72
CA ASN A 134 0.72 -4.23 18.95
C ASN A 134 0.28 -4.10 17.48
N PRO A 135 -1.01 -3.87 17.19
CA PRO A 135 -1.41 -3.53 15.81
C PRO A 135 -0.74 -2.21 15.39
N ILE A 136 -0.36 -2.09 14.12
CA ILE A 136 0.40 -0.94 13.64
C ILE A 136 -0.44 0.36 13.63
N ALA A 137 -1.73 0.26 13.31
CA ALA A 137 -2.65 1.40 13.25
C ALA A 137 -4.12 0.93 13.30
N PHE A 138 -5.02 1.90 13.49
CA PHE A 138 -6.47 1.68 13.32
C PHE A 138 -6.93 2.17 11.95
N LYS A 139 -7.82 1.41 11.32
CA LYS A 139 -8.44 1.72 10.02
C LYS A 139 -9.92 2.04 10.20
N ILE A 140 -10.35 3.15 9.59
CA ILE A 140 -11.75 3.56 9.50
C ILE A 140 -12.17 3.66 8.03
N PHE A 141 -13.27 3.01 7.68
CA PHE A 141 -13.93 3.11 6.37
C PHE A 141 -15.08 4.11 6.49
N MET A 142 -14.82 5.39 6.19
CA MET A 142 -15.77 6.48 6.45
C MET A 142 -17.04 6.39 5.60
N ASP A 143 -17.00 5.68 4.47
CA ASP A 143 -18.18 5.42 3.62
C ASP A 143 -19.14 4.37 4.20
N LEU A 144 -18.74 3.68 5.26
CA LEU A 144 -19.56 2.69 5.97
C LEU A 144 -20.16 3.22 7.28
N GLU A 145 -19.66 4.35 7.78
CA GLU A 145 -19.99 4.91 9.09
C GLU A 145 -20.98 6.09 8.99
N SER A 146 -21.73 6.35 10.06
CA SER A 146 -22.46 7.60 10.23
C SER A 146 -21.55 8.71 10.77
N ASP A 147 -21.97 9.97 10.72
CA ASP A 147 -21.17 11.07 11.26
C ASP A 147 -20.98 10.93 12.78
N GLU A 148 -22.01 10.52 13.51
CA GLU A 148 -21.95 10.26 14.94
C GLU A 148 -20.99 9.13 15.28
N SER A 149 -21.01 8.03 14.51
CA SER A 149 -20.07 6.91 14.67
C SER A 149 -18.63 7.33 14.40
N LEU A 150 -18.40 8.19 13.41
CA LEU A 150 -17.07 8.73 13.13
C LEU A 150 -16.55 9.58 14.32
N GLU A 151 -17.38 10.47 14.86
CA GLU A 151 -17.02 11.30 16.04
C GLU A 151 -16.68 10.42 17.24
N GLU A 152 -17.48 9.37 17.52
CA GLU A 152 -17.25 8.42 18.60
C GLU A 152 -15.94 7.63 18.37
N ASN A 153 -15.72 7.11 17.17
CA ASN A 153 -14.52 6.35 16.83
C ASN A 153 -13.24 7.18 17.04
N PHE A 154 -13.20 8.42 16.55
CA PHE A 154 -12.04 9.31 16.74
C PHE A 154 -11.84 9.68 18.22
N HIS A 155 -12.92 9.93 18.95
CA HIS A 155 -12.84 10.19 20.39
C HIS A 155 -12.28 8.96 21.16
N ASN A 156 -12.80 7.77 20.89
CA ASN A 156 -12.32 6.54 21.52
C ASN A 156 -10.84 6.26 21.20
N LEU A 157 -10.37 6.55 19.99
CA LEU A 157 -8.94 6.45 19.64
C LEU A 157 -8.08 7.47 20.38
N SER A 158 -8.58 8.67 20.63
CA SER A 158 -7.90 9.65 21.49
C SER A 158 -7.76 9.14 22.93
N LEU A 159 -8.83 8.61 23.51
CA LEU A 159 -8.79 8.00 24.85
C LEU A 159 -7.85 6.78 24.91
N LEU A 160 -7.83 5.96 23.84
CA LEU A 160 -6.91 4.83 23.72
C LEU A 160 -5.45 5.27 23.74
N LYS A 161 -5.11 6.34 23.00
CA LYS A 161 -3.77 6.94 22.96
C LYS A 161 -3.31 7.43 24.34
N GLU A 162 -4.22 7.95 25.17
CA GLU A 162 -3.90 8.39 26.53
C GLU A 162 -3.65 7.22 27.50
N LYS A 163 -4.24 6.06 27.23
CA LYS A 163 -4.22 4.90 28.15
C LYS A 163 -3.21 3.82 27.76
N THR A 164 -2.71 3.83 26.54
CA THR A 164 -1.86 2.76 26.02
C THR A 164 -0.63 3.33 25.27
N ASN A 165 0.19 2.44 24.70
CA ASN A 165 1.30 2.79 23.82
C ASN A 165 0.86 3.10 22.37
N TYR A 166 -0.43 3.29 22.11
CA TYR A 166 -0.93 3.61 20.78
C TYR A 166 -0.33 4.92 20.26
N THR A 167 0.31 4.87 19.09
CA THR A 167 0.97 6.02 18.46
C THR A 167 -0.01 7.12 18.03
N GLY A 168 -1.30 6.78 17.91
CA GLY A 168 -2.36 7.71 17.48
C GLY A 168 -2.53 7.78 15.97
N ILE A 169 -2.01 6.80 15.21
CA ILE A 169 -2.17 6.77 13.74
C ILE A 169 -3.52 6.17 13.38
N VAL A 170 -4.36 6.95 12.72
CA VAL A 170 -5.62 6.49 12.14
C VAL A 170 -5.57 6.57 10.62
N ALA A 171 -5.68 5.41 9.96
CA ALA A 171 -5.76 5.29 8.51
C ALA A 171 -7.22 5.35 8.07
N THR A 172 -7.55 6.18 7.08
CA THR A 172 -8.94 6.42 6.69
C THR A 172 -9.17 6.20 5.20
N HIS A 173 -10.20 5.42 4.86
CA HIS A 173 -10.82 5.48 3.54
C HIS A 173 -11.81 6.66 3.56
N CYS A 174 -11.55 7.66 2.74
CA CYS A 174 -12.27 8.92 2.78
C CYS A 174 -13.27 9.06 1.61
N GLU A 175 -14.50 8.58 1.79
CA GLU A 175 -15.63 8.92 0.94
C GLU A 175 -16.86 9.18 1.82
N LYS A 176 -17.67 10.20 1.48
CA LYS A 176 -18.83 10.60 2.27
C LYS A 176 -20.03 9.73 1.94
N LYS A 177 -20.43 8.85 2.88
CA LYS A 177 -21.52 7.89 2.75
C LYS A 177 -22.80 8.48 2.14
N SER A 178 -23.29 9.58 2.68
CA SER A 178 -24.54 10.21 2.24
C SER A 178 -24.51 10.70 0.79
N ILE A 179 -23.32 11.11 0.30
CA ILE A 179 -23.14 11.51 -1.11
C ILE A 179 -23.12 10.28 -2.00
N VAL A 180 -22.36 9.26 -1.63
CA VAL A 180 -22.25 8.00 -2.40
C VAL A 180 -23.62 7.32 -2.53
N GLU A 181 -24.36 7.21 -1.43
CA GLU A 181 -25.72 6.62 -1.43
C GLU A 181 -26.67 7.40 -2.32
N LYS A 182 -26.69 8.73 -2.20
CA LYS A 182 -27.55 9.61 -3.01
C LYS A 182 -27.26 9.48 -4.51
N GLU A 183 -25.99 9.59 -4.91
CA GLU A 183 -25.61 9.55 -6.32
C GLU A 183 -25.77 8.15 -6.92
N THR A 184 -25.49 7.11 -6.14
CA THR A 184 -25.74 5.71 -6.55
C THR A 184 -27.24 5.48 -6.82
N SER A 185 -28.12 5.93 -5.92
CA SER A 185 -29.57 5.81 -6.10
C SER A 185 -30.04 6.56 -7.34
N ARG A 186 -29.58 7.80 -7.53
CA ARG A 186 -29.91 8.63 -8.69
C ARG A 186 -29.56 7.97 -10.03
N LEU A 187 -28.37 7.33 -10.11
CA LEU A 187 -27.93 6.68 -11.34
C LEU A 187 -28.69 5.38 -11.60
N LYS A 188 -28.96 4.59 -10.56
CA LYS A 188 -29.78 3.37 -10.66
C LYS A 188 -31.22 3.67 -11.11
N GLU A 189 -31.83 4.75 -10.61
CA GLU A 189 -33.17 5.21 -11.03
C GLU A 189 -33.20 5.63 -12.51
N LYS A 190 -32.08 6.03 -13.09
CA LYS A 190 -31.94 6.37 -14.51
C LYS A 190 -31.54 5.19 -15.39
N ASP A 191 -31.45 3.99 -14.81
CA ASP A 191 -30.98 2.78 -15.50
C ASP A 191 -29.59 2.91 -16.12
N GLU A 192 -28.72 3.74 -15.51
CA GLU A 192 -27.32 3.88 -15.90
C GLU A 192 -26.55 2.65 -15.42
N ASN A 193 -25.93 1.91 -16.34
CA ASN A 193 -25.33 0.60 -16.06
C ASN A 193 -23.96 0.40 -16.70
N LYS A 194 -23.31 1.49 -17.17
CA LYS A 194 -21.96 1.45 -17.72
C LYS A 194 -20.93 1.43 -16.58
N ALA A 195 -19.77 0.86 -16.81
CA ALA A 195 -18.72 0.82 -15.80
C ALA A 195 -18.28 2.21 -15.32
N ILE A 196 -18.28 3.21 -16.21
CA ILE A 196 -17.95 4.60 -15.88
C ILE A 196 -18.96 5.24 -14.93
N ASP A 197 -20.22 4.78 -14.90
CA ASP A 197 -21.25 5.32 -14.01
C ASP A 197 -20.89 5.11 -12.54
N TYR A 198 -20.03 4.13 -12.26
CA TYR A 198 -19.49 3.93 -10.92
C TYR A 198 -18.63 5.11 -10.44
N SER A 199 -17.86 5.73 -11.34
CA SER A 199 -17.11 6.94 -11.03
C SER A 199 -18.04 8.11 -10.66
N TYR A 200 -19.14 8.25 -11.37
CA TYR A 200 -20.15 9.28 -11.09
C TYR A 200 -20.97 9.00 -9.82
N ALA A 201 -21.15 7.73 -9.45
CA ALA A 201 -21.82 7.34 -8.20
C ALA A 201 -20.99 7.68 -6.95
N ARG A 202 -19.69 7.78 -7.10
CA ARG A 202 -18.71 8.10 -6.04
C ARG A 202 -17.86 9.33 -6.45
N PRO A 203 -18.47 10.51 -6.60
CA PRO A 203 -17.80 11.68 -7.18
C PRO A 203 -16.64 12.17 -6.31
N ALA A 204 -15.66 12.87 -6.91
CA ALA A 204 -14.51 13.46 -6.21
C ALA A 204 -14.93 14.33 -5.00
N MET A 205 -16.07 15.04 -5.10
CA MET A 205 -16.64 15.80 -4.00
C MET A 205 -16.93 14.94 -2.75
N SER A 206 -17.24 13.67 -2.91
CA SER A 206 -17.42 12.74 -1.77
C SER A 206 -16.13 12.56 -0.99
N GLU A 207 -15.01 12.36 -1.69
CA GLU A 207 -13.68 12.27 -1.09
C GLU A 207 -13.29 13.61 -0.45
N ASP A 208 -13.41 14.73 -1.16
CA ASP A 208 -13.04 16.06 -0.66
C ASP A 208 -13.70 16.41 0.67
N LYS A 209 -15.00 16.13 0.79
CA LYS A 209 -15.75 16.39 2.03
C LYS A 209 -15.33 15.46 3.16
N SER A 210 -15.10 14.19 2.84
CA SER A 210 -14.66 13.20 3.82
C SER A 210 -13.24 13.48 4.30
N VAL A 211 -12.30 13.82 3.41
CA VAL A 211 -10.93 14.23 3.77
C VAL A 211 -10.96 15.47 4.68
N LYS A 212 -11.77 16.48 4.36
CA LYS A 212 -11.91 17.66 5.22
C LYS A 212 -12.43 17.28 6.61
N GLN A 213 -13.41 16.39 6.70
CA GLN A 213 -13.95 15.89 7.97
C GLN A 213 -12.91 15.10 8.75
N ALA A 214 -12.18 14.17 8.10
CA ALA A 214 -11.14 13.37 8.74
C ALA A 214 -10.02 14.26 9.32
N ILE A 215 -9.57 15.28 8.57
CA ILE A 215 -8.58 16.26 9.03
C ILE A 215 -9.05 16.97 10.32
N GLU A 216 -10.30 17.40 10.35
CA GLU A 216 -10.83 18.09 11.52
C GLU A 216 -11.01 17.14 12.71
N LEU A 217 -11.55 15.94 12.50
CA LEU A 217 -11.70 14.93 13.55
C LEU A 217 -10.33 14.52 14.14
N ALA A 218 -9.33 14.30 13.30
CA ALA A 218 -7.97 13.99 13.77
C ALA A 218 -7.38 15.16 14.58
N ARG A 219 -7.58 16.40 14.13
CA ARG A 219 -7.10 17.62 14.81
C ARG A 219 -7.69 17.78 16.21
N VAL A 220 -9.00 17.69 16.34
CA VAL A 220 -9.67 17.90 17.65
C VAL A 220 -9.39 16.77 18.64
N ASN A 221 -9.07 15.59 18.16
CA ASN A 221 -8.75 14.38 18.94
C ASN A 221 -7.24 14.14 19.09
N ASN A 222 -6.38 15.06 18.65
CA ASN A 222 -4.91 14.95 18.75
C ASN A 222 -4.37 13.61 18.19
N LEU A 223 -4.87 13.18 17.02
CA LEU A 223 -4.48 11.96 16.32
C LEU A 223 -3.66 12.29 15.06
N SER A 224 -2.81 11.37 14.65
CA SER A 224 -2.11 11.39 13.37
C SER A 224 -3.00 10.77 12.30
N LEU A 225 -3.28 11.51 11.22
CA LEU A 225 -4.14 11.04 10.13
C LEU A 225 -3.31 10.51 8.96
N HIS A 226 -3.62 9.32 8.50
CA HIS A 226 -3.16 8.80 7.22
C HIS A 226 -4.35 8.62 6.26
N ILE A 227 -4.33 9.36 5.14
CA ILE A 227 -5.38 9.30 4.11
C ILE A 227 -5.00 8.24 3.11
N CYS A 228 -5.76 7.15 3.06
CA CYS A 228 -5.53 6.05 2.13
C CYS A 228 -5.91 6.43 0.70
N HIS A 229 -5.20 5.86 -0.29
CA HIS A 229 -5.52 5.88 -1.74
C HIS A 229 -6.16 7.21 -2.21
N LEU A 230 -5.54 8.33 -1.88
CA LEU A 230 -6.02 9.65 -2.25
C LEU A 230 -6.07 9.78 -3.78
N SER A 231 -7.19 10.22 -4.33
CA SER A 231 -7.44 10.20 -5.78
C SER A 231 -7.82 11.56 -6.38
N SER A 232 -8.25 12.53 -5.55
CA SER A 232 -8.69 13.86 -5.98
C SER A 232 -7.61 14.93 -5.76
N ARG A 233 -7.37 15.78 -6.76
CA ARG A 233 -6.46 16.95 -6.63
C ARG A 233 -6.85 17.90 -5.51
N LYS A 234 -8.15 18.09 -5.30
CA LYS A 234 -8.63 18.95 -4.23
C LYS A 234 -8.39 18.34 -2.86
N SER A 235 -8.61 17.03 -2.71
CA SER A 235 -8.25 16.28 -1.50
C SER A 235 -6.76 16.35 -1.21
N LEU A 236 -5.90 16.22 -2.24
CA LEU A 236 -4.45 16.39 -2.12
C LEU A 236 -4.09 17.80 -1.61
N SER A 237 -4.72 18.84 -2.15
CA SER A 237 -4.51 20.22 -1.70
C SER A 237 -4.91 20.39 -0.22
N LEU A 238 -6.02 19.78 0.20
CA LEU A 238 -6.47 19.80 1.61
C LEU A 238 -5.44 19.09 2.51
N ALA A 239 -4.99 17.89 2.13
CA ALA A 239 -4.00 17.12 2.87
C ALA A 239 -2.65 17.86 2.98
N LYS A 240 -2.11 18.38 1.87
CA LYS A 240 -0.87 19.19 1.85
C LYS A 240 -0.97 20.47 2.72
N ASN A 241 -2.13 21.12 2.77
CA ASN A 241 -2.32 22.28 3.62
C ASN A 241 -2.43 21.91 5.12
N ALA A 242 -3.07 20.79 5.43
CA ALA A 242 -3.19 20.30 6.80
C ALA A 242 -1.85 19.79 7.35
N SER A 243 -1.03 19.11 6.53
CA SER A 243 0.26 18.56 6.96
C SER A 243 1.27 19.61 7.45
N LYS A 244 1.09 20.88 7.06
CA LYS A 244 1.89 22.00 7.57
C LYS A 244 1.59 22.39 9.03
N LYS A 245 0.48 21.89 9.59
CA LYS A 245 -0.03 22.31 10.91
C LYS A 245 -0.27 21.15 11.87
N GLN A 246 -0.42 19.93 11.36
CA GLN A 246 -0.70 18.72 12.14
C GLN A 246 -0.16 17.48 11.41
N ALA A 247 -0.08 16.34 12.11
CA ALA A 247 0.38 15.10 11.54
C ALA A 247 -0.66 14.51 10.55
N VAL A 248 -0.52 14.86 9.28
CA VAL A 248 -1.32 14.34 8.17
C VAL A 248 -0.39 13.80 7.10
N SER A 249 -0.64 12.59 6.67
CA SER A 249 0.03 11.91 5.58
C SER A 249 -0.99 11.31 4.62
N TRP A 250 -0.55 10.91 3.43
CA TRP A 250 -1.39 10.30 2.41
C TRP A 250 -0.60 9.31 1.57
N GLU A 251 -1.31 8.41 0.95
CA GLU A 251 -0.76 7.49 -0.04
C GLU A 251 -1.46 7.65 -1.40
N PHE A 252 -0.72 7.32 -2.45
CA PHE A 252 -1.25 7.19 -3.82
C PHE A 252 -1.19 5.74 -4.27
N THR A 253 -2.15 5.36 -5.11
CA THR A 253 -2.12 4.06 -5.78
C THR A 253 -1.67 4.19 -7.24
N PRO A 254 -1.10 3.14 -7.84
CA PRO A 254 -0.62 3.22 -9.23
C PRO A 254 -1.76 3.54 -10.22
N HIS A 255 -2.93 2.98 -9.99
CA HIS A 255 -4.07 3.19 -10.89
C HIS A 255 -4.61 4.63 -10.85
N HIS A 256 -4.59 5.32 -9.69
CA HIS A 256 -4.98 6.73 -9.62
C HIS A 256 -3.91 7.68 -10.20
N LEU A 257 -2.63 7.29 -10.17
CA LEU A 257 -1.55 8.10 -10.76
C LEU A 257 -1.46 7.99 -12.27
N LEU A 258 -1.86 6.85 -12.85
CA LEU A 258 -1.60 6.53 -14.26
C LEU A 258 -2.84 6.46 -15.14
N LEU A 259 -4.04 6.38 -14.54
CA LEU A 259 -5.31 6.21 -15.25
C LEU A 259 -6.33 7.27 -14.80
N ASP A 260 -7.26 7.58 -15.70
CA ASP A 260 -8.46 8.35 -15.42
C ASP A 260 -9.73 7.54 -15.73
N ASN A 261 -10.91 8.10 -15.50
CA ASN A 261 -12.16 7.36 -15.65
C ASN A 261 -12.49 6.98 -17.11
N SER A 262 -11.80 7.51 -18.11
CA SER A 262 -11.97 7.09 -19.51
C SER A 262 -11.53 5.63 -19.71
N ALA A 263 -10.64 5.13 -18.86
CA ALA A 263 -10.17 3.75 -18.88
C ALA A 263 -11.27 2.71 -18.60
N TYR A 264 -12.37 3.10 -17.95
CA TYR A 264 -13.55 2.22 -17.80
C TYR A 264 -14.15 1.78 -19.13
N ASN A 265 -13.99 2.56 -20.22
CA ASN A 265 -14.46 2.19 -21.55
C ASN A 265 -13.68 1.01 -22.15
N ILE A 266 -12.46 0.75 -21.66
CA ILE A 266 -11.58 -0.33 -22.11
C ILE A 266 -11.71 -1.55 -21.19
N TYR A 267 -11.57 -1.33 -19.89
CA TYR A 267 -11.43 -2.40 -18.88
C TYR A 267 -12.73 -2.75 -18.15
N GLY A 268 -13.78 -1.94 -18.32
CA GLY A 268 -15.08 -2.19 -17.70
C GLY A 268 -15.00 -2.31 -16.17
N THR A 269 -15.72 -3.28 -15.63
CA THR A 269 -15.77 -3.55 -14.17
C THR A 269 -14.48 -4.11 -13.58
N PHE A 270 -13.55 -4.58 -14.41
CA PHE A 270 -12.23 -5.02 -13.94
C PHE A 270 -11.42 -3.87 -13.33
N LEU A 271 -11.69 -2.63 -13.77
CA LEU A 271 -11.05 -1.43 -13.25
C LEU A 271 -11.80 -0.79 -12.06
N LYS A 272 -12.90 -1.39 -11.61
CA LYS A 272 -13.67 -0.87 -10.48
C LYS A 272 -12.85 -0.92 -9.18
N THR A 273 -12.70 0.26 -8.53
CA THR A 273 -11.99 0.47 -7.24
C THR A 273 -12.78 1.42 -6.33
N ASN A 274 -12.42 1.48 -5.07
CA ASN A 274 -12.89 2.48 -4.10
C ASN A 274 -11.68 3.20 -3.46
N PRO A 275 -11.49 4.50 -3.72
CA PRO A 275 -12.24 5.36 -4.62
C PRO A 275 -12.17 4.93 -6.08
N PRO A 276 -13.15 5.30 -6.93
CA PRO A 276 -13.05 5.05 -8.36
C PRO A 276 -12.07 6.01 -9.03
N LEU A 277 -11.64 5.69 -10.25
CA LEU A 277 -10.91 6.62 -11.09
C LEU A 277 -11.73 7.88 -11.33
N ARG A 278 -11.06 9.02 -11.32
CA ARG A 278 -11.67 10.36 -11.44
C ARG A 278 -11.68 10.82 -12.90
N GLU A 279 -12.53 11.81 -13.20
CA GLU A 279 -12.38 12.60 -14.42
C GLU A 279 -11.02 13.28 -14.44
N LYS A 280 -10.45 13.47 -15.61
CA LYS A 280 -9.08 13.97 -15.80
C LYS A 280 -8.82 15.29 -15.08
N GLU A 281 -9.82 16.15 -15.00
CA GLU A 281 -9.75 17.45 -14.35
C GLU A 281 -9.63 17.33 -12.82
N ASP A 282 -10.26 16.32 -12.24
CA ASP A 282 -10.27 16.06 -10.80
C ASP A 282 -9.16 15.07 -10.38
N SER A 283 -8.61 14.29 -11.31
CA SER A 283 -7.64 13.22 -11.04
C SER A 283 -6.30 13.77 -10.60
N ILE A 284 -5.70 13.14 -9.60
CA ILE A 284 -4.24 13.20 -9.41
C ILE A 284 -3.55 12.50 -10.57
N ASN A 285 -2.26 12.75 -10.74
CA ASN A 285 -1.43 12.07 -11.74
C ASN A 285 0.03 11.98 -11.29
N ILE A 286 0.90 11.51 -12.18
CA ILE A 286 2.32 11.31 -11.89
C ILE A 286 3.06 12.59 -11.47
N ASP A 287 2.64 13.76 -11.95
CA ASP A 287 3.24 15.06 -11.61
C ASP A 287 2.93 15.48 -10.15
N ASP A 288 1.97 14.83 -9.51
CA ASP A 288 1.61 15.09 -8.11
C ASP A 288 2.50 14.34 -7.11
N LEU A 289 3.32 13.37 -7.58
CA LEU A 289 4.31 12.68 -6.76
C LEU A 289 5.42 13.63 -6.32
N ASP A 290 5.72 13.63 -5.04
CA ASP A 290 6.84 14.37 -4.46
C ASP A 290 7.55 13.53 -3.38
N GLU A 291 8.59 14.10 -2.79
CA GLU A 291 9.42 13.44 -1.77
C GLU A 291 8.66 13.08 -0.48
N THR A 292 7.46 13.60 -0.28
CA THR A 292 6.61 13.33 0.91
C THR A 292 5.54 12.29 0.64
N SER A 293 5.37 11.87 -0.61
CA SER A 293 4.37 10.90 -1.04
C SER A 293 4.69 9.50 -0.54
N ILE A 294 3.66 8.69 -0.36
CA ILE A 294 3.75 7.25 -0.10
C ILE A 294 3.00 6.52 -1.21
N ILE A 295 3.53 5.40 -1.64
CA ILE A 295 2.81 4.47 -2.52
C ILE A 295 2.23 3.37 -1.64
N GLY A 296 0.90 3.29 -1.63
CA GLY A 296 0.15 2.13 -1.16
C GLY A 296 -0.52 1.48 -2.36
N THR A 297 -0.40 0.17 -2.53
CA THR A 297 -0.91 -0.46 -3.76
C THR A 297 -2.42 -0.57 -3.77
N ASP A 298 -3.05 -0.61 -2.60
CA ASP A 298 -4.42 -1.08 -2.43
C ASP A 298 -4.65 -2.41 -3.17
N HIS A 299 -3.66 -3.32 -3.07
CA HIS A 299 -3.77 -4.65 -3.64
C HIS A 299 -4.99 -5.36 -3.07
N ALA A 300 -6.04 -5.42 -3.89
CA ALA A 300 -7.36 -5.86 -3.46
C ALA A 300 -7.95 -6.88 -4.46
N PRO A 301 -7.38 -8.09 -4.53
CA PRO A 301 -7.77 -9.12 -5.48
C PRO A 301 -9.19 -9.64 -5.23
N HIS A 302 -9.84 -10.02 -6.33
CA HIS A 302 -11.16 -10.66 -6.38
C HIS A 302 -11.15 -11.78 -7.42
N THR A 303 -12.15 -12.66 -7.36
CA THR A 303 -12.33 -13.69 -8.39
C THR A 303 -12.86 -13.06 -9.69
N MET A 304 -12.64 -13.74 -10.81
CA MET A 304 -13.25 -13.35 -12.11
C MET A 304 -14.77 -13.23 -11.99
N GLU A 305 -15.42 -14.19 -11.31
CA GLU A 305 -16.86 -14.15 -11.07
C GLU A 305 -17.29 -12.88 -10.33
N ASP A 306 -16.55 -12.47 -9.30
CA ASP A 306 -16.84 -11.25 -8.53
C ASP A 306 -16.73 -9.98 -9.39
N LYS A 307 -15.84 -9.95 -10.37
CA LYS A 307 -15.63 -8.80 -11.27
C LYS A 307 -16.68 -8.73 -12.38
N GLN A 308 -17.30 -9.84 -12.76
CA GLN A 308 -18.23 -9.94 -13.89
C GLN A 308 -19.71 -9.71 -13.51
N LYS A 309 -20.03 -9.39 -12.26
CA LYS A 309 -21.43 -9.20 -11.75
C LYS A 309 -22.11 -7.89 -12.19
N GLY A 310 -21.58 -7.19 -13.21
CA GLY A 310 -22.08 -5.88 -13.64
C GLY A 310 -21.67 -4.74 -12.70
N VAL A 311 -21.87 -3.49 -13.15
CA VAL A 311 -21.30 -2.32 -12.48
C VAL A 311 -21.66 -2.17 -11.01
N TRP A 312 -22.91 -2.46 -10.65
CA TRP A 312 -23.40 -2.26 -9.29
C TRP A 312 -23.04 -3.39 -8.32
N ASN A 313 -22.87 -4.61 -8.81
CA ASN A 313 -22.66 -5.81 -7.99
C ASN A 313 -21.22 -6.35 -8.05
N SER A 314 -20.42 -5.94 -9.04
CA SER A 314 -19.02 -6.35 -9.11
C SER A 314 -18.23 -5.78 -7.93
N SER A 315 -17.28 -6.57 -7.42
CA SER A 315 -16.44 -6.17 -6.31
C SER A 315 -15.40 -5.13 -6.72
N PRO A 316 -15.18 -4.05 -5.93
CA PRO A 316 -14.12 -3.07 -6.18
C PRO A 316 -12.77 -3.60 -5.69
N GLY A 317 -11.74 -3.48 -6.52
CA GLY A 317 -10.34 -3.85 -6.22
C GLY A 317 -9.59 -4.37 -7.43
N ILE A 318 -8.28 -4.13 -7.43
CA ILE A 318 -7.32 -4.52 -8.48
C ILE A 318 -6.09 -5.14 -7.80
N PRO A 319 -5.44 -6.18 -8.40
CA PRO A 319 -4.14 -6.67 -7.96
C PRO A 319 -3.03 -5.73 -8.47
N ASN A 320 -2.25 -5.14 -7.58
CA ASN A 320 -1.24 -4.13 -7.95
C ASN A 320 0.19 -4.43 -7.48
N LEU A 321 0.41 -5.40 -6.57
CA LEU A 321 1.72 -5.64 -5.98
C LEU A 321 2.81 -5.91 -7.01
N GLU A 322 2.51 -6.70 -8.05
CA GLU A 322 3.51 -7.10 -9.06
C GLU A 322 3.65 -6.09 -10.21
N THR A 323 2.79 -5.07 -10.24
CA THR A 323 2.77 -4.10 -11.36
C THR A 323 3.28 -2.72 -10.98
N VAL A 324 3.09 -2.28 -9.74
CA VAL A 324 3.33 -0.89 -9.31
C VAL A 324 4.78 -0.46 -9.50
N VAL A 325 5.76 -1.30 -9.11
CA VAL A 325 7.17 -0.95 -9.20
C VAL A 325 7.63 -0.85 -10.66
N PRO A 326 7.38 -1.84 -11.55
CA PRO A 326 7.71 -1.71 -12.96
C PRO A 326 7.01 -0.54 -13.65
N LEU A 327 5.76 -0.22 -13.30
CA LEU A 327 5.06 0.96 -13.82
C LEU A 327 5.78 2.26 -13.47
N LEU A 328 6.15 2.46 -12.19
CA LEU A 328 6.83 3.68 -11.76
C LEU A 328 8.30 3.73 -12.23
N LEU A 329 9.01 2.59 -12.35
CA LEU A 329 10.34 2.56 -12.97
C LEU A 329 10.28 2.89 -14.47
N THR A 330 9.19 2.55 -15.15
CA THR A 330 8.94 2.98 -16.53
C THR A 330 8.84 4.52 -16.60
N GLU A 331 8.15 5.15 -15.65
CA GLU A 331 8.08 6.61 -15.57
C GLU A 331 9.44 7.25 -15.22
N VAL A 332 10.27 6.58 -14.42
CA VAL A 332 11.68 6.97 -14.21
C VAL A 332 12.46 6.93 -15.52
N ASN A 333 12.34 5.86 -16.31
CA ASN A 333 13.02 5.71 -17.60
C ASN A 333 12.53 6.73 -18.65
N LYS A 334 11.28 7.18 -18.58
CA LYS A 334 10.74 8.27 -19.40
C LYS A 334 11.21 9.67 -18.93
N GLY A 335 11.82 9.77 -17.74
CA GLY A 335 12.25 11.04 -17.16
C GLY A 335 11.14 11.82 -16.44
N ASN A 336 9.99 11.22 -16.19
CA ASN A 336 8.86 11.83 -15.48
C ASN A 336 9.06 11.78 -13.96
N ILE A 337 9.85 10.84 -13.43
CA ILE A 337 10.19 10.68 -12.01
C ILE A 337 11.70 10.61 -11.85
N ASP A 338 12.27 11.29 -10.85
CA ASP A 338 13.67 11.07 -10.45
C ASP A 338 13.80 9.74 -9.68
N LEU A 339 14.76 8.91 -10.07
CA LEU A 339 15.04 7.63 -9.39
C LEU A 339 15.24 7.81 -7.86
N LYS A 340 15.75 8.97 -7.42
CA LYS A 340 15.97 9.29 -5.99
C LYS A 340 14.69 9.36 -5.18
N ILE A 341 13.53 9.51 -5.81
CA ILE A 341 12.24 9.52 -5.12
C ILE A 341 11.80 8.09 -4.76
N ILE A 342 12.20 7.08 -5.55
CA ILE A 342 11.74 5.69 -5.39
C ILE A 342 11.94 5.14 -3.97
N PRO A 343 13.15 5.20 -3.35
CA PRO A 343 13.32 4.72 -1.98
C PRO A 343 12.50 5.52 -0.96
N LYS A 344 12.22 6.80 -1.22
CA LYS A 344 11.41 7.65 -0.33
C LYS A 344 9.94 7.22 -0.32
N ILE A 345 9.34 7.10 -1.50
CA ILE A 345 7.89 6.81 -1.64
C ILE A 345 7.54 5.36 -1.33
N PHE A 346 8.46 4.42 -1.52
CA PHE A 346 8.24 3.00 -1.24
C PHE A 346 8.77 2.51 0.11
N SER A 347 9.63 3.26 0.79
CA SER A 347 10.27 2.76 2.02
C SER A 347 10.37 3.80 3.13
N GLU A 348 11.12 4.90 2.92
CA GLU A 348 11.50 5.83 3.98
C GLU A 348 10.29 6.52 4.62
N ASN A 349 9.33 6.97 3.79
CA ASN A 349 8.19 7.75 4.28
C ASN A 349 7.22 6.87 5.06
N ALA A 350 6.90 5.67 4.58
CA ALA A 350 6.06 4.72 5.30
C ALA A 350 6.72 4.32 6.63
N SER A 351 8.01 3.95 6.61
CA SER A 351 8.77 3.62 7.82
C SER A 351 8.72 4.75 8.87
N LYS A 352 8.92 6.00 8.44
CA LYS A 352 8.89 7.17 9.31
C LYS A 352 7.51 7.44 9.91
N ILE A 353 6.46 7.32 9.10
CA ILE A 353 5.09 7.66 9.53
C ILE A 353 4.57 6.62 10.51
N TYR A 354 4.83 5.34 10.25
CA TYR A 354 4.38 4.24 11.08
C TYR A 354 5.38 3.84 12.18
N ASP A 355 6.45 4.61 12.35
CA ASP A 355 7.50 4.41 13.37
C ASP A 355 8.08 2.98 13.36
N LEU A 356 8.40 2.49 12.16
CA LEU A 356 9.02 1.18 11.98
C LEU A 356 10.51 1.27 12.33
N GLU A 357 10.86 0.77 13.48
CA GLU A 357 12.25 0.68 13.89
C GLU A 357 13.06 -0.18 12.92
N ASN A 358 14.28 0.25 12.61
CA ASN A 358 15.26 -0.49 11.79
C ASN A 358 14.87 -0.77 10.34
N LYS A 359 13.81 -0.13 9.79
CA LYS A 359 13.37 -0.28 8.40
C LYS A 359 13.46 1.04 7.60
N GLY A 360 13.22 0.98 6.30
CA GLY A 360 13.13 2.12 5.41
C GLY A 360 14.46 2.71 4.94
N LYS A 361 15.61 2.26 5.46
CA LYS A 361 16.96 2.73 5.06
C LYS A 361 17.99 1.63 5.09
N ILE A 362 18.97 1.70 4.16
CA ILE A 362 20.17 0.85 4.21
C ILE A 362 21.18 1.53 5.15
N ALA A 363 21.23 1.08 6.39
CA ALA A 363 22.13 1.59 7.42
C ALA A 363 22.61 0.46 8.35
N ILE A 364 23.80 0.59 8.91
CA ILE A 364 24.32 -0.39 9.89
C ILE A 364 23.37 -0.44 11.09
N GLY A 365 23.01 -1.65 11.51
CA GLY A 365 22.05 -1.94 12.58
C GLY A 365 20.61 -2.16 12.11
N ASN A 366 20.25 -1.72 10.90
CA ASN A 366 18.94 -1.95 10.34
C ASN A 366 18.75 -3.40 9.88
N ASP A 367 17.48 -3.79 9.71
CA ASP A 367 17.10 -5.07 9.11
C ASP A 367 17.70 -5.19 7.70
N ALA A 368 18.16 -6.37 7.35
CA ALA A 368 18.67 -6.66 6.02
C ALA A 368 17.50 -6.96 5.06
N ASP A 369 16.64 -5.95 4.88
CA ASP A 369 15.53 -5.93 3.96
C ASP A 369 15.92 -5.10 2.72
N PHE A 370 15.97 -5.74 1.55
CA PHE A 370 16.43 -5.09 0.34
C PHE A 370 15.55 -5.42 -0.86
N THR A 371 15.41 -4.42 -1.73
CA THR A 371 14.87 -4.56 -3.07
C THR A 371 15.97 -4.26 -4.08
N VAL A 372 16.30 -5.22 -4.94
CA VAL A 372 17.24 -5.01 -6.04
C VAL A 372 16.45 -4.79 -7.31
N ILE A 373 16.77 -3.72 -8.04
CA ILE A 373 16.09 -3.37 -9.28
C ILE A 373 17.07 -3.33 -10.46
N ASP A 374 16.62 -3.88 -11.59
CA ASP A 374 17.25 -3.65 -12.90
C ASP A 374 16.43 -2.57 -13.65
N LEU A 375 17.02 -1.39 -13.79
CA LEU A 375 16.36 -0.25 -14.47
C LEU A 375 16.21 -0.43 -15.97
N LYS A 376 16.91 -1.36 -16.58
CA LYS A 376 16.96 -1.54 -18.05
C LYS A 376 16.16 -2.74 -18.54
N ARG A 377 15.76 -3.62 -17.63
CA ARG A 377 15.05 -4.84 -17.99
C ARG A 377 13.67 -4.48 -18.54
N GLU A 378 13.49 -4.82 -19.82
CA GLU A 378 12.23 -4.62 -20.54
C GLU A 378 11.37 -5.89 -20.42
N GLY A 379 10.05 -5.71 -20.41
CA GLY A 379 9.09 -6.80 -20.40
C GLY A 379 7.68 -6.33 -20.70
N THR A 380 6.78 -7.29 -20.73
CA THR A 380 5.33 -7.08 -20.86
C THR A 380 4.67 -7.78 -19.69
N PHE A 381 3.70 -7.12 -19.03
CA PHE A 381 2.95 -7.78 -17.97
C PHE A 381 2.16 -8.95 -18.52
N ASN A 382 2.30 -10.09 -17.87
CA ASN A 382 1.56 -11.30 -18.17
C ASN A 382 0.94 -11.83 -16.87
N ILE A 383 -0.38 -11.74 -16.76
CA ILE A 383 -1.11 -12.15 -15.54
C ILE A 383 -0.88 -13.64 -15.19
N GLU A 384 -0.60 -14.50 -16.17
CA GLU A 384 -0.33 -15.91 -15.93
C GLU A 384 0.98 -16.17 -15.18
N GLU A 385 1.88 -15.16 -15.12
CA GLU A 385 3.16 -15.23 -14.39
C GLU A 385 3.07 -14.63 -12.98
N PHE A 386 1.90 -14.09 -12.59
CA PHE A 386 1.72 -13.47 -11.28
C PHE A 386 1.45 -14.50 -10.19
N GLU A 387 1.93 -14.23 -9.00
CA GLU A 387 1.73 -15.08 -7.81
C GLU A 387 0.37 -14.84 -7.12
N THR A 388 -0.26 -13.67 -7.37
CA THR A 388 -1.59 -13.38 -6.87
C THR A 388 -2.62 -14.35 -7.44
N LYS A 389 -3.67 -14.64 -6.66
CA LYS A 389 -4.80 -15.45 -7.14
C LYS A 389 -5.72 -14.74 -8.13
N ALA A 390 -5.56 -13.43 -8.31
CA ALA A 390 -6.37 -12.70 -9.28
C ALA A 390 -5.97 -13.07 -10.70
N GLU A 391 -6.94 -13.48 -11.50
CA GLU A 391 -6.76 -13.85 -12.90
C GLU A 391 -7.01 -12.67 -13.86
N TYR A 392 -6.82 -11.45 -13.39
CA TYR A 392 -6.99 -10.21 -14.16
C TYR A 392 -6.07 -9.11 -13.66
N SER A 393 -5.69 -8.21 -14.56
CA SER A 393 -5.06 -6.95 -14.24
C SER A 393 -5.39 -5.92 -15.33
N PRO A 394 -5.69 -4.66 -15.02
CA PRO A 394 -5.83 -3.63 -16.03
C PRO A 394 -4.50 -3.30 -16.73
N PHE A 395 -3.39 -3.78 -16.21
CA PHE A 395 -2.05 -3.57 -16.76
C PHE A 395 -1.55 -4.78 -17.57
N ASP A 396 -2.33 -5.86 -17.68
CA ASP A 396 -1.98 -7.03 -18.49
C ASP A 396 -1.74 -6.64 -19.95
N GLY A 397 -0.66 -7.15 -20.56
CA GLY A 397 -0.25 -6.80 -21.91
C GLY A 397 0.45 -5.44 -22.07
N LEU A 398 0.58 -4.62 -21.01
CA LEU A 398 1.36 -3.37 -21.09
C LEU A 398 2.85 -3.65 -20.97
N ASN A 399 3.65 -2.90 -21.76
CA ASN A 399 5.10 -2.95 -21.67
C ASN A 399 5.63 -2.11 -20.51
N TYR A 400 6.72 -2.58 -19.91
CA TYR A 400 7.44 -1.84 -18.85
C TYR A 400 8.96 -1.82 -19.13
N ILE A 401 9.64 -0.86 -18.50
CA ILE A 401 11.10 -0.75 -18.49
C ILE A 401 11.54 -0.53 -17.03
N GLY A 402 12.30 -1.48 -16.52
CA GLY A 402 12.72 -1.55 -15.12
C GLY A 402 11.81 -2.43 -14.28
N MET A 403 12.40 -3.29 -13.44
CA MET A 403 11.66 -4.17 -12.56
C MET A 403 12.49 -4.59 -11.33
N PRO A 404 11.84 -5.04 -10.25
CA PRO A 404 12.50 -5.77 -9.17
C PRO A 404 13.04 -7.11 -9.69
N ILE A 405 14.31 -7.40 -9.39
CA ILE A 405 14.96 -8.65 -9.79
C ILE A 405 15.38 -9.52 -8.61
N MET A 406 15.42 -8.95 -7.40
CA MET A 406 15.66 -9.71 -6.19
C MET A 406 15.01 -9.01 -5.00
N THR A 407 14.43 -9.79 -4.10
CA THR A 407 13.87 -9.34 -2.82
C THR A 407 14.50 -10.14 -1.69
N ILE A 408 15.05 -9.45 -0.72
CA ILE A 408 15.74 -10.03 0.44
C ILE A 408 15.03 -9.55 1.70
N VAL A 409 14.59 -10.47 2.54
CA VAL A 409 13.88 -10.21 3.79
C VAL A 409 14.67 -10.79 4.95
N ASN A 410 15.05 -9.94 5.91
CA ASN A 410 15.88 -10.34 7.06
C ASN A 410 17.13 -11.14 6.62
N GLY A 411 17.79 -10.70 5.56
CA GLY A 411 18.99 -11.34 5.00
C GLY A 411 18.73 -12.63 4.21
N LYS A 412 17.48 -13.03 3.98
CA LYS A 412 17.13 -14.22 3.19
C LYS A 412 16.53 -13.82 1.85
N THR A 413 17.03 -14.35 0.77
CA THR A 413 16.47 -14.17 -0.57
C THR A 413 15.12 -14.89 -0.66
N VAL A 414 14.04 -14.13 -0.86
CA VAL A 414 12.66 -14.63 -1.00
C VAL A 414 12.19 -14.60 -2.46
N MET A 415 12.82 -13.79 -3.32
CA MET A 415 12.61 -13.75 -4.76
C MET A 415 13.94 -13.47 -5.46
N ASN A 416 14.20 -14.16 -6.56
CA ASN A 416 15.41 -14.00 -7.39
C ASN A 416 15.08 -14.24 -8.87
N LYS A 417 15.38 -13.24 -9.70
CA LYS A 417 15.23 -13.25 -11.17
C LYS A 417 16.52 -12.84 -11.89
N ILE A 418 17.66 -12.80 -11.15
CA ILE A 418 19.00 -12.58 -11.73
C ILE A 418 19.40 -13.80 -12.57
#